data_3fe5da0e898d2cac693b0aa9a005e45c
#
_entry.id   3fe5da0e898d2cac693b0aa9a005e45c
#
_cell.length_a   1.000
_cell.length_b   1.000
_cell.length_c   1.000
_cell.angle_alpha   90.00
_cell.angle_beta   90.00
_cell.angle_gamma   90.00
#
_symmetry.space_group_name_H-M   'P 1'
#
loop_
_entity.id
_entity.type
_entity.pdbx_description
1 polymer ?
#
loop_
_entity_poly.entity_id
_entity_poly.type
_entity_poly.pdbx_seq_one_letter_code
_entity_poly.pdbx_strand_id
1 'polypeptide(L)'
;MRMEKSFLIMAVIGWCGFIASTACEAATPLSIPIQLTHSLNYATAAAPDGKRLVTITVIANKGQIFVMNLDGLQPVQITHDTVDYDDPQWSPDGQKIIATGTTDKRERIYIMNPDGSGLEALTPPDIRAIHGSWSSDSKQVIFCADDDVQPPKKNDTKIYSIDVNDRRVNTLISGGVNTYPCWSPEMKKIAFRKIIGDMNSEIFVANSDGTNSRNVTNNPAFDGWPAWSPDGKWIAFASNRESAYQIYIMDENGGNVRLVANTEGRATAPRWSPDSKTIYFTNCRHSDYGYDCEVFTATLNDAGH
;
A
#
# COMPACT_ATOMS: atom_id res chain seq x y z
N MET A 1 1.08 -88.24 -12.12
CA MET A 1 1.33 -88.10 -10.65
C MET A 1 1.68 -86.63 -10.43
N ARG A 2 0.67 -85.82 -10.01
CA ARG A 2 0.78 -84.35 -9.85
C ARG A 2 1.15 -84.09 -8.40
N MET A 3 2.18 -83.30 -8.16
CA MET A 3 2.53 -82.72 -6.86
C MET A 3 1.94 -81.33 -6.73
N GLU A 4 1.05 -81.10 -5.79
CA GLU A 4 0.53 -79.83 -5.39
C GLU A 4 1.55 -79.15 -4.48
N LYS A 5 1.89 -77.89 -4.81
CA LYS A 5 2.66 -76.97 -3.93
C LYS A 5 1.70 -75.95 -3.32
N SER A 6 1.48 -76.10 -2.03
CA SER A 6 0.77 -75.14 -1.22
C SER A 6 1.64 -73.84 -1.07
N PHE A 7 1.11 -72.68 -1.48
CA PHE A 7 1.69 -71.39 -1.18
C PHE A 7 1.01 -70.76 0.05
N LEU A 8 1.81 -70.56 1.07
CA LEU A 8 1.44 -69.82 2.27
C LEU A 8 1.47 -68.32 1.95
N ILE A 9 0.30 -67.63 1.99
CA ILE A 9 0.19 -66.18 1.84
C ILE A 9 0.34 -65.57 3.21
N MET A 10 1.46 -64.92 3.49
CA MET A 10 1.63 -64.01 4.59
C MET A 10 0.93 -62.66 4.25
N ALA A 11 -0.12 -62.34 5.00
CA ALA A 11 -0.76 -61.03 4.93
C ALA A 11 0.13 -59.99 5.67
N VAL A 12 0.76 -59.13 4.90
CA VAL A 12 1.41 -57.91 5.45
C VAL A 12 0.31 -56.86 5.60
N ILE A 13 -0.06 -56.57 6.83
CA ILE A 13 -0.97 -55.46 7.18
C ILE A 13 -0.13 -54.19 7.06
N GLY A 14 -0.21 -53.54 5.90
CA GLY A 14 0.33 -52.21 5.69
C GLY A 14 -0.52 -51.17 6.43
N TRP A 15 0.05 -50.50 7.39
CA TRP A 15 -0.52 -49.29 7.98
C TRP A 15 -0.50 -48.18 6.88
N CYS A 16 -1.65 -47.93 6.27
CA CYS A 16 -1.90 -46.70 5.52
C CYS A 16 -2.03 -45.57 6.53
N GLY A 17 -0.94 -44.85 6.77
CA GLY A 17 -1.01 -43.55 7.43
C GLY A 17 -1.81 -42.59 6.53
N PHE A 18 -2.99 -42.20 6.97
CA PHE A 18 -3.74 -41.07 6.44
C PHE A 18 -2.91 -39.82 6.68
N ILE A 19 -2.17 -39.40 5.67
CA ILE A 19 -1.71 -37.99 5.60
C ILE A 19 -2.96 -37.19 5.25
N ALA A 20 -3.59 -36.61 6.25
CA ALA A 20 -4.59 -35.58 6.05
C ALA A 20 -3.88 -34.41 5.35
N SER A 21 -4.05 -34.27 4.04
CA SER A 21 -3.76 -33.04 3.34
C SER A 21 -4.75 -32.02 3.90
N THR A 22 -4.31 -31.18 4.82
CA THR A 22 -5.02 -29.94 5.13
C THR A 22 -4.98 -29.12 3.87
N ALA A 23 -6.03 -29.21 3.06
CA ALA A 23 -6.30 -28.21 2.05
C ALA A 23 -6.31 -26.86 2.80
N CYS A 24 -5.37 -25.97 2.45
CA CYS A 24 -5.39 -24.60 2.92
C CYS A 24 -6.71 -24.03 2.36
N GLU A 25 -7.74 -23.93 3.19
CA GLU A 25 -8.96 -23.21 2.80
C GLU A 25 -8.56 -21.78 2.53
N ALA A 26 -8.85 -21.31 1.31
CA ALA A 26 -8.63 -19.93 0.96
C ALA A 26 -9.40 -19.02 1.92
N ALA A 27 -8.73 -17.97 2.42
CA ALA A 27 -9.34 -17.06 3.38
C ALA A 27 -10.61 -16.41 2.79
N THR A 28 -11.69 -16.42 3.54
CA THR A 28 -12.93 -15.75 3.11
C THR A 28 -12.76 -14.25 3.26
N PRO A 29 -12.97 -13.46 2.17
CA PRO A 29 -12.81 -12.03 2.22
C PRO A 29 -13.91 -11.37 3.07
N LEU A 30 -13.54 -10.28 3.78
CA LEU A 30 -14.47 -9.51 4.62
C LEU A 30 -15.49 -8.71 3.81
N SER A 31 -15.22 -8.45 2.52
CA SER A 31 -16.03 -7.59 1.68
C SER A 31 -16.03 -8.05 0.22
N ILE A 32 -17.10 -7.70 -0.50
CA ILE A 32 -17.16 -7.78 -1.96
C ILE A 32 -16.65 -6.44 -2.51
N PRO A 33 -15.58 -6.43 -3.30
CA PRO A 33 -15.03 -5.19 -3.84
C PRO A 33 -15.96 -4.60 -4.92
N ILE A 34 -16.06 -3.27 -4.94
CA ILE A 34 -16.85 -2.51 -5.94
C ILE A 34 -15.87 -1.65 -6.73
N GLN A 35 -15.91 -1.75 -8.06
CA GLN A 35 -15.17 -0.86 -8.97
C GLN A 35 -15.83 0.52 -8.99
N LEU A 36 -15.04 1.59 -8.73
CA LEU A 36 -15.52 2.97 -8.72
C LEU A 36 -15.26 3.71 -10.03
N THR A 37 -14.15 3.40 -10.71
CA THR A 37 -13.75 4.12 -11.92
C THR A 37 -13.69 3.20 -13.12
N HIS A 38 -13.75 3.79 -14.35
CA HIS A 38 -13.77 3.07 -15.61
C HIS A 38 -12.88 3.72 -16.67
N SER A 39 -11.87 4.50 -16.27
CA SER A 39 -11.05 5.33 -17.16
C SER A 39 -9.59 5.41 -16.74
N LEU A 40 -8.93 4.28 -16.47
CA LEU A 40 -7.50 4.21 -16.16
C LEU A 40 -7.09 5.11 -14.98
N ASN A 41 -7.74 4.90 -13.84
CA ASN A 41 -7.45 5.62 -12.61
C ASN A 41 -6.73 4.72 -11.62
N TYR A 42 -5.78 5.28 -10.89
CA TYR A 42 -5.04 4.54 -9.86
C TYR A 42 -4.57 5.48 -8.73
N ALA A 43 -3.98 4.93 -7.67
CA ALA A 43 -3.41 5.67 -6.54
C ALA A 43 -4.40 6.71 -5.99
N THR A 44 -5.44 6.25 -5.31
CA THR A 44 -6.51 7.12 -4.82
C THR A 44 -6.48 7.32 -3.31
N ALA A 45 -6.95 8.48 -2.85
CA ALA A 45 -7.20 8.75 -1.44
C ALA A 45 -8.48 9.58 -1.25
N ALA A 46 -9.25 9.23 -0.19
CA ALA A 46 -10.44 10.00 0.16
C ALA A 46 -10.07 11.31 0.84
N ALA A 47 -10.81 12.37 0.54
CA ALA A 47 -10.74 13.63 1.26
C ALA A 47 -11.29 13.46 2.70
N PRO A 48 -10.79 14.22 3.69
CA PRO A 48 -11.25 14.10 5.08
C PRO A 48 -12.71 14.50 5.28
N ASP A 49 -13.31 15.21 4.33
CA ASP A 49 -14.75 15.52 4.33
C ASP A 49 -15.64 14.32 3.96
N GLY A 50 -15.02 13.20 3.52
CA GLY A 50 -15.74 11.99 3.12
C GLY A 50 -16.62 12.14 1.88
N LYS A 51 -16.38 13.18 1.04
CA LYS A 51 -17.20 13.49 -0.14
C LYS A 51 -16.45 13.41 -1.46
N ARG A 52 -15.13 13.48 -1.42
CA ARG A 52 -14.27 13.57 -2.61
C ARG A 52 -13.16 12.54 -2.57
N LEU A 53 -12.67 12.20 -3.74
CA LEU A 53 -11.45 11.42 -3.96
C LEU A 53 -10.44 12.27 -4.71
N VAL A 54 -9.16 12.09 -4.41
CA VAL A 54 -8.06 12.45 -5.29
C VAL A 54 -7.51 11.19 -5.94
N THR A 55 -7.18 11.24 -7.22
CA THR A 55 -6.68 10.08 -7.98
C THR A 55 -5.77 10.53 -9.11
N ILE A 56 -5.04 9.59 -9.69
CA ILE A 56 -4.25 9.78 -10.90
C ILE A 56 -5.02 9.25 -12.10
N THR A 57 -5.04 10.03 -13.17
CA THR A 57 -5.49 9.61 -14.50
C THR A 57 -4.35 9.83 -15.50
N VAL A 58 -4.06 8.84 -16.34
CA VAL A 58 -2.98 8.94 -17.34
C VAL A 58 -3.45 9.76 -18.53
N ILE A 59 -2.79 10.90 -18.79
CA ILE A 59 -3.01 11.75 -19.96
C ILE A 59 -1.67 11.94 -20.70
N ALA A 60 -1.64 11.63 -21.97
CA ALA A 60 -0.44 11.70 -22.81
C ALA A 60 0.78 10.99 -22.19
N ASN A 61 0.57 9.79 -21.64
CA ASN A 61 1.57 8.96 -20.95
C ASN A 61 2.17 9.58 -19.67
N LYS A 62 1.42 10.47 -19.02
CA LYS A 62 1.77 11.05 -17.72
C LYS A 62 0.61 11.00 -16.77
N GLY A 63 0.88 10.67 -15.51
CA GLY A 63 -0.09 10.79 -14.44
C GLY A 63 -0.43 12.25 -14.19
N GLN A 64 -1.72 12.58 -14.22
CA GLN A 64 -2.24 13.88 -13.83
C GLN A 64 -3.22 13.71 -12.67
N ILE A 65 -3.25 14.70 -11.78
CA ILE A 65 -4.07 14.64 -10.57
C ILE A 65 -5.47 15.14 -10.89
N PHE A 66 -6.46 14.32 -10.48
CA PHE A 66 -7.87 14.61 -10.56
C PHE A 66 -8.51 14.59 -9.19
N VAL A 67 -9.50 15.44 -8.99
CA VAL A 67 -10.42 15.39 -7.85
C VAL A 67 -11.80 15.04 -8.39
N MET A 68 -12.49 14.10 -7.77
CA MET A 68 -13.81 13.65 -8.16
C MET A 68 -14.70 13.40 -6.93
N ASN A 69 -16.00 13.21 -7.15
CA ASN A 69 -16.89 12.76 -6.09
C ASN A 69 -16.55 11.35 -5.62
N LEU A 70 -17.02 10.98 -4.44
CA LEU A 70 -16.77 9.68 -3.83
C LEU A 70 -17.31 8.48 -4.64
N ASP A 71 -18.30 8.72 -5.48
CA ASP A 71 -18.87 7.74 -6.44
C ASP A 71 -18.06 7.61 -7.74
N GLY A 72 -16.93 8.30 -7.86
CA GLY A 72 -16.08 8.32 -9.06
C GLY A 72 -16.58 9.24 -10.16
N LEU A 73 -17.66 10.00 -9.95
CA LEU A 73 -18.22 10.90 -10.94
C LEU A 73 -17.65 12.31 -10.82
N GLN A 74 -17.90 13.11 -11.87
CA GLN A 74 -17.50 14.53 -12.00
C GLN A 74 -15.99 14.74 -11.77
N PRO A 75 -15.09 14.05 -12.49
CA PRO A 75 -13.66 14.25 -12.35
C PRO A 75 -13.25 15.65 -12.84
N VAL A 76 -12.48 16.35 -12.03
CA VAL A 76 -11.89 17.66 -12.35
C VAL A 76 -10.37 17.51 -12.31
N GLN A 77 -9.72 17.77 -13.44
CA GLN A 77 -8.26 17.80 -13.51
C GLN A 77 -7.74 19.04 -12.78
N ILE A 78 -6.77 18.87 -11.88
CA ILE A 78 -6.19 19.97 -11.09
C ILE A 78 -4.71 20.22 -11.39
N THR A 79 -4.05 19.34 -12.18
CA THR A 79 -2.68 19.57 -12.70
C THR A 79 -2.69 19.57 -14.23
N HIS A 80 -1.94 20.50 -14.86
CA HIS A 80 -1.94 20.70 -16.31
C HIS A 80 -0.53 20.89 -16.88
N ASP A 81 0.49 20.58 -16.12
CA ASP A 81 1.89 20.73 -16.49
C ASP A 81 2.50 19.46 -17.10
N THR A 82 3.82 19.42 -17.22
CA THR A 82 4.54 18.30 -17.81
C THR A 82 5.10 17.31 -16.78
N VAL A 83 4.81 17.53 -15.51
CA VAL A 83 5.20 16.61 -14.41
C VAL A 83 4.38 15.34 -14.51
N ASP A 84 5.01 14.21 -14.23
CA ASP A 84 4.35 12.91 -14.10
C ASP A 84 4.06 12.67 -12.63
N TYR A 85 2.79 12.73 -12.23
CA TYR A 85 2.36 12.63 -10.84
C TYR A 85 1.93 11.22 -10.48
N ASP A 86 2.17 10.86 -9.20
CA ASP A 86 1.76 9.60 -8.59
C ASP A 86 1.49 9.78 -7.09
N ASP A 87 0.77 8.83 -6.50
CA ASP A 87 0.48 8.69 -5.05
C ASP A 87 -0.05 9.98 -4.39
N PRO A 88 -1.16 10.57 -4.91
CA PRO A 88 -1.72 11.80 -4.36
C PRO A 88 -2.44 11.54 -3.04
N GLN A 89 -2.30 12.45 -2.08
CA GLN A 89 -2.96 12.34 -0.78
C GLN A 89 -3.44 13.69 -0.26
N TRP A 90 -4.65 13.71 0.29
CA TRP A 90 -5.17 14.84 1.04
C TRP A 90 -4.48 15.01 2.38
N SER A 91 -4.24 16.26 2.79
CA SER A 91 -3.93 16.55 4.19
C SER A 91 -5.15 16.26 5.08
N PRO A 92 -4.97 15.79 6.32
CA PRO A 92 -6.07 15.50 7.25
C PRO A 92 -7.00 16.69 7.52
N ASP A 93 -6.52 17.92 7.42
CA ASP A 93 -7.33 19.15 7.53
C ASP A 93 -8.05 19.54 6.21
N GLY A 94 -7.80 18.82 5.12
CA GLY A 94 -8.40 19.05 3.80
C GLY A 94 -7.92 20.30 3.08
N GLN A 95 -6.88 20.98 3.57
CA GLN A 95 -6.40 22.25 3.01
C GLN A 95 -5.36 22.05 1.91
N LYS A 96 -4.72 20.90 1.85
CA LYS A 96 -3.63 20.60 0.90
C LYS A 96 -3.75 19.20 0.31
N ILE A 97 -3.12 19.04 -0.84
CA ILE A 97 -2.82 17.76 -1.48
C ILE A 97 -1.31 17.66 -1.66
N ILE A 98 -0.72 16.51 -1.34
CA ILE A 98 0.64 16.16 -1.77
C ILE A 98 0.59 15.08 -2.85
N ALA A 99 1.64 15.02 -3.66
CA ALA A 99 1.86 13.93 -4.61
C ALA A 99 3.36 13.76 -4.89
N THR A 100 3.78 12.58 -5.27
CA THR A 100 5.09 12.38 -5.90
C THR A 100 5.01 12.92 -7.33
N GLY A 101 5.92 13.77 -7.73
CA GLY A 101 6.01 14.28 -9.10
C GLY A 101 7.40 14.02 -9.68
N THR A 102 7.45 13.51 -10.92
CA THR A 102 8.67 13.18 -11.64
C THR A 102 8.92 14.18 -12.77
N THR A 103 10.07 14.86 -12.72
CA THR A 103 10.60 15.69 -13.79
C THR A 103 12.01 15.27 -14.15
N ASP A 104 12.34 15.15 -15.44
CA ASP A 104 13.67 14.79 -15.90
C ASP A 104 14.32 13.60 -15.16
N LYS A 105 13.49 12.58 -14.84
CA LYS A 105 13.85 11.38 -14.08
C LYS A 105 14.20 11.62 -12.60
N ARG A 106 13.82 12.77 -12.04
CA ARG A 106 14.01 13.08 -10.63
C ARG A 106 12.65 13.25 -9.95
N GLU A 107 12.41 12.49 -8.90
CA GLU A 107 11.19 12.50 -8.13
C GLU A 107 11.30 13.47 -6.96
N ARG A 108 10.21 14.18 -6.68
CA ARG A 108 10.04 15.07 -5.53
C ARG A 108 8.61 14.96 -4.99
N ILE A 109 8.43 15.25 -3.72
CA ILE A 109 7.09 15.49 -3.18
C ILE A 109 6.68 16.91 -3.51
N TYR A 110 5.53 17.06 -4.16
CA TYR A 110 4.87 18.34 -4.46
C TYR A 110 3.72 18.54 -3.48
N ILE A 111 3.39 19.82 -3.25
CA ILE A 111 2.26 20.27 -2.44
C ILE A 111 1.45 21.29 -3.19
N MET A 112 0.13 21.26 -3.07
CA MET A 112 -0.80 22.17 -3.74
C MET A 112 -2.09 22.33 -2.94
N ASN A 113 -2.87 23.36 -3.31
CA ASN A 113 -4.25 23.49 -2.84
C ASN A 113 -5.17 22.45 -3.53
N PRO A 114 -6.36 22.16 -2.98
CA PRO A 114 -7.30 21.21 -3.56
C PRO A 114 -7.81 21.55 -4.97
N ASP A 115 -7.67 22.80 -5.41
CA ASP A 115 -7.99 23.27 -6.76
C ASP A 115 -6.78 23.26 -7.71
N GLY A 116 -5.63 22.77 -7.28
CA GLY A 116 -4.37 22.74 -8.02
C GLY A 116 -3.54 24.02 -7.94
N SER A 117 -4.07 25.10 -7.37
CA SER A 117 -3.31 26.33 -7.19
C SER A 117 -2.22 26.18 -6.12
N GLY A 118 -1.21 27.05 -6.16
CA GLY A 118 -0.10 27.02 -5.20
C GLY A 118 0.77 25.75 -5.32
N LEU A 119 0.77 25.10 -6.48
CA LEU A 119 1.61 23.92 -6.76
C LEU A 119 3.10 24.30 -6.65
N GLU A 120 3.79 23.63 -5.76
CA GLU A 120 5.24 23.80 -5.57
C GLU A 120 5.88 22.49 -5.08
N ALA A 121 7.19 22.34 -5.27
CA ALA A 121 7.91 21.22 -4.70
C ALA A 121 8.12 21.43 -3.20
N LEU A 122 7.68 20.47 -2.39
CA LEU A 122 7.83 20.47 -0.93
C LEU A 122 9.26 20.10 -0.53
N THR A 123 9.83 19.04 -1.14
CA THR A 123 11.14 18.50 -0.79
C THR A 123 12.28 19.24 -1.50
N PRO A 124 13.50 19.32 -0.90
CA PRO A 124 14.68 19.89 -1.52
C PRO A 124 15.06 19.25 -2.86
N PRO A 125 15.72 19.97 -3.78
CA PRO A 125 16.03 19.45 -5.12
C PRO A 125 17.12 18.37 -5.15
N ASP A 126 17.92 18.26 -4.10
CA ASP A 126 18.98 17.26 -3.92
C ASP A 126 18.47 15.94 -3.31
N ILE A 127 17.23 15.92 -2.84
CA ILE A 127 16.59 14.71 -2.30
C ILE A 127 15.62 14.12 -3.33
N ARG A 128 15.88 12.88 -3.74
CA ARG A 128 14.99 12.10 -4.59
C ARG A 128 13.87 11.48 -3.75
N ALA A 129 12.77 12.21 -3.56
CA ALA A 129 11.70 11.89 -2.61
C ALA A 129 10.48 11.27 -3.28
N ILE A 130 10.01 10.15 -2.73
CA ILE A 130 8.84 9.40 -3.20
C ILE A 130 7.97 8.94 -2.02
N HIS A 131 6.72 8.55 -2.31
CA HIS A 131 5.76 7.94 -1.38
C HIS A 131 5.53 8.79 -0.12
N GLY A 132 5.11 10.02 -0.34
CA GLY A 132 4.78 10.95 0.76
C GLY A 132 3.52 10.52 1.51
N SER A 133 3.50 10.71 2.84
CA SER A 133 2.32 10.52 3.67
C SER A 133 2.24 11.60 4.75
N TRP A 134 1.02 12.10 5.01
CA TRP A 134 0.79 13.16 5.97
C TRP A 134 0.86 12.68 7.42
N SER A 135 1.32 13.57 8.31
CA SER A 135 1.02 13.47 9.75
C SER A 135 -0.44 13.83 10.02
N SER A 136 -1.03 13.26 11.07
CA SER A 136 -2.44 13.49 11.40
C SER A 136 -2.77 14.96 11.76
N ASP A 137 -1.79 15.75 12.15
CA ASP A 137 -1.91 17.18 12.44
C ASP A 137 -1.67 18.08 11.22
N SER A 138 -1.46 17.51 10.02
CA SER A 138 -1.20 18.22 8.76
C SER A 138 0.06 19.09 8.74
N LYS A 139 1.00 18.90 9.69
CA LYS A 139 2.21 19.74 9.79
C LYS A 139 3.45 19.12 9.18
N GLN A 140 3.47 17.81 9.02
CA GLN A 140 4.62 17.09 8.51
C GLN A 140 4.21 16.11 7.40
N VAL A 141 5.16 15.84 6.51
CA VAL A 141 5.08 14.77 5.52
C VAL A 141 6.24 13.81 5.79
N ILE A 142 5.94 12.52 5.94
CA ILE A 142 6.93 11.45 5.96
C ILE A 142 7.07 10.91 4.53
N PHE A 143 8.29 10.62 4.11
CA PHE A 143 8.58 10.12 2.76
C PHE A 143 9.81 9.24 2.77
N CYS A 144 10.00 8.45 1.71
CA CYS A 144 11.28 7.76 1.50
C CYS A 144 12.07 8.43 0.39
N ALA A 145 13.38 8.38 0.51
CA ALA A 145 14.28 8.93 -0.47
C ALA A 145 15.47 8.02 -0.74
N ASP A 146 15.80 7.91 -2.02
CA ASP A 146 17.01 7.26 -2.48
C ASP A 146 18.20 8.20 -2.38
N ASP A 147 19.32 7.69 -1.90
CA ASP A 147 20.62 8.25 -2.22
C ASP A 147 20.86 7.96 -3.72
N ASP A 148 21.32 8.92 -4.49
CA ASP A 148 21.48 8.95 -5.98
C ASP A 148 22.23 7.75 -6.62
N VAL A 149 22.12 6.55 -6.04
CA VAL A 149 22.80 5.36 -6.53
C VAL A 149 21.95 4.71 -7.61
N GLN A 150 22.46 4.70 -8.85
CA GLN A 150 21.82 4.03 -9.99
C GLN A 150 21.63 2.54 -9.76
N PRO A 151 20.51 1.94 -10.20
CA PRO A 151 20.36 0.49 -10.20
C PRO A 151 21.56 -0.19 -10.89
N PRO A 152 22.05 -1.38 -10.42
CA PRO A 152 21.38 -2.33 -9.53
C PRO A 152 21.76 -2.22 -8.03
N LYS A 153 22.38 -1.14 -7.59
CA LYS A 153 22.88 -1.00 -6.22
C LYS A 153 21.97 -0.17 -5.31
N LYS A 154 20.66 -0.34 -5.42
CA LYS A 154 19.71 0.20 -4.44
C LYS A 154 19.88 -0.53 -3.11
N ASN A 155 20.80 -0.09 -2.27
CA ASN A 155 21.10 -0.74 -1.01
C ASN A 155 20.66 0.05 0.21
N ASP A 156 20.28 1.32 0.05
CA ASP A 156 19.84 2.16 1.17
C ASP A 156 18.82 3.20 0.73
N THR A 157 17.57 3.00 1.10
CA THR A 157 16.50 3.99 0.97
C THR A 157 16.08 4.38 2.38
N LYS A 158 16.26 5.65 2.73
CA LYS A 158 15.97 6.16 4.07
C LYS A 158 14.55 6.71 4.14
N ILE A 159 14.02 6.77 5.34
CA ILE A 159 12.77 7.44 5.64
C ILE A 159 13.07 8.77 6.34
N TYR A 160 12.45 9.82 5.84
CA TYR A 160 12.57 11.19 6.31
C TYR A 160 11.22 11.76 6.70
N SER A 161 11.23 12.78 7.54
CA SER A 161 10.10 13.71 7.68
C SER A 161 10.51 15.12 7.24
N ILE A 162 9.55 15.87 6.71
CA ILE A 162 9.71 17.30 6.41
C ILE A 162 8.56 18.09 7.05
N ASP A 163 8.88 19.18 7.73
CA ASP A 163 7.89 20.14 8.19
C ASP A 163 7.38 20.97 7.01
N VAL A 164 6.07 21.11 6.89
CA VAL A 164 5.42 21.78 5.74
C VAL A 164 5.70 23.28 5.70
N ASN A 165 5.91 23.92 6.86
CA ASN A 165 6.09 25.36 6.96
C ASN A 165 7.56 25.77 6.87
N ASP A 166 8.42 25.23 7.74
CA ASP A 166 9.83 25.62 7.80
C ASP A 166 10.75 24.78 6.91
N ARG A 167 10.21 23.76 6.24
CA ARG A 167 10.91 22.87 5.30
C ARG A 167 12.08 22.08 5.95
N ARG A 168 12.11 21.97 7.26
CA ARG A 168 13.14 21.21 7.98
C ARG A 168 12.97 19.72 7.76
N VAL A 169 14.03 19.09 7.24
CA VAL A 169 14.09 17.65 6.97
C VAL A 169 14.81 16.95 8.12
N ASN A 170 14.24 15.85 8.62
CA ASN A 170 14.84 14.96 9.61
C ASN A 170 14.90 13.54 9.08
N THR A 171 16.02 12.84 9.29
CA THR A 171 16.13 11.41 9.02
C THR A 171 15.51 10.62 10.18
N LEU A 172 14.60 9.70 9.88
CA LEU A 172 13.92 8.86 10.87
C LEU A 172 14.45 7.42 10.85
N ILE A 173 14.54 6.81 9.67
CA ILE A 173 14.95 5.41 9.52
C ILE A 173 16.02 5.32 8.44
N SER A 174 17.08 4.54 8.71
CA SER A 174 18.17 4.25 7.77
C SER A 174 18.54 2.77 7.84
N GLY A 175 19.34 2.32 6.88
CA GLY A 175 19.83 0.94 6.81
C GLY A 175 18.88 -0.02 6.10
N GLY A 176 19.18 -0.29 4.84
CA GLY A 176 18.42 -1.12 3.92
C GLY A 176 17.37 -0.33 3.12
N VAL A 177 16.61 -1.03 2.31
CA VAL A 177 15.61 -0.40 1.42
C VAL A 177 14.27 -0.29 2.15
N ASN A 178 13.95 0.93 2.62
CA ASN A 178 12.75 1.25 3.39
C ASN A 178 11.85 2.17 2.55
N THR A 179 10.60 1.78 2.31
CA THR A 179 9.69 2.49 1.40
C THR A 179 8.25 2.53 1.94
N TYR A 180 7.40 3.36 1.34
CA TYR A 180 5.98 3.52 1.69
C TYR A 180 5.75 3.75 3.19
N PRO A 181 6.40 4.77 3.78
CA PRO A 181 6.17 5.07 5.19
C PRO A 181 4.80 5.72 5.42
N CYS A 182 4.20 5.44 6.56
CA CYS A 182 3.01 6.15 7.02
C CYS A 182 3.01 6.27 8.55
N TRP A 183 2.50 7.39 9.06
CA TRP A 183 2.31 7.63 10.49
C TRP A 183 1.11 6.85 11.03
N SER A 184 1.20 6.39 12.28
CA SER A 184 -0.01 6.07 13.05
C SER A 184 -0.81 7.35 13.32
N PRO A 185 -2.16 7.29 13.48
CA PRO A 185 -2.98 8.47 13.73
C PRO A 185 -2.55 9.27 14.96
N GLU A 186 -2.02 8.60 15.97
CA GLU A 186 -1.50 9.22 17.19
C GLU A 186 -0.07 9.79 17.04
N MET A 187 0.55 9.63 15.85
CA MET A 187 1.94 10.03 15.55
C MET A 187 3.00 9.40 16.49
N LYS A 188 2.68 8.27 17.11
CA LYS A 188 3.60 7.57 18.02
C LYS A 188 4.42 6.50 17.30
N LYS A 189 3.95 6.03 16.15
CA LYS A 189 4.56 4.93 15.37
C LYS A 189 4.61 5.26 13.89
N ILE A 190 5.50 4.55 13.19
CA ILE A 190 5.65 4.57 11.74
C ILE A 190 5.48 3.13 11.27
N ALA A 191 4.60 2.87 10.30
CA ALA A 191 4.61 1.65 9.53
C ALA A 191 5.30 1.90 8.18
N PHE A 192 6.08 0.94 7.69
CA PHE A 192 6.78 1.06 6.42
C PHE A 192 7.08 -0.33 5.84
N ARG A 193 7.29 -0.38 4.52
CA ARG A 193 7.79 -1.59 3.86
C ARG A 193 9.31 -1.61 3.91
N LYS A 194 9.88 -2.75 4.27
CA LYS A 194 11.31 -3.03 4.18
C LYS A 194 11.55 -4.21 3.24
N ILE A 195 12.43 -4.04 2.25
CA ILE A 195 12.87 -5.12 1.37
C ILE A 195 13.92 -5.93 2.13
N ILE A 196 13.70 -7.24 2.27
CA ILE A 196 14.58 -8.15 3.02
C ILE A 196 15.22 -9.25 2.17
N GLY A 197 14.90 -9.30 0.88
CA GLY A 197 15.45 -10.24 -0.10
C GLY A 197 14.98 -9.93 -1.51
N ASP A 198 15.44 -10.69 -2.49
CA ASP A 198 15.22 -10.41 -3.91
C ASP A 198 13.73 -10.33 -4.31
N MET A 199 12.88 -11.14 -3.68
CA MET A 199 11.45 -11.22 -3.98
C MET A 199 10.59 -11.07 -2.73
N ASN A 200 11.20 -10.71 -1.58
CA ASN A 200 10.50 -10.59 -0.32
C ASN A 200 10.60 -9.18 0.24
N SER A 201 9.48 -8.67 0.68
CA SER A 201 9.38 -7.45 1.47
C SER A 201 8.34 -7.61 2.57
N GLU A 202 8.55 -6.93 3.67
CA GLU A 202 7.77 -7.06 4.89
C GLU A 202 7.32 -5.69 5.39
N ILE A 203 6.24 -5.67 6.14
CA ILE A 203 5.82 -4.48 6.88
C ILE A 203 6.55 -4.46 8.22
N PHE A 204 7.18 -3.33 8.50
CA PHE A 204 7.81 -3.02 9.78
C PHE A 204 7.03 -1.92 10.48
N VAL A 205 7.06 -1.98 11.81
CA VAL A 205 6.57 -0.89 12.68
C VAL A 205 7.70 -0.44 13.59
N ALA A 206 7.91 0.87 13.68
CA ALA A 206 8.88 1.52 14.55
C ALA A 206 8.21 2.60 15.40
N ASN A 207 8.89 3.10 16.43
CA ASN A 207 8.51 4.34 17.09
C ASN A 207 8.59 5.53 16.11
N SER A 208 7.95 6.65 16.43
CA SER A 208 7.95 7.85 15.57
C SER A 208 9.34 8.48 15.36
N ASP A 209 10.30 8.18 16.23
CA ASP A 209 11.69 8.57 16.09
C ASP A 209 12.56 7.54 15.33
N GLY A 210 11.93 6.50 14.79
CA GLY A 210 12.59 5.40 14.05
C GLY A 210 13.18 4.30 14.92
N THR A 211 13.15 4.43 16.24
CA THR A 211 13.67 3.39 17.16
C THR A 211 12.74 2.19 17.27
N ASN A 212 13.24 1.07 17.84
CA ASN A 212 12.45 -0.15 18.10
C ASN A 212 11.73 -0.71 16.86
N SER A 213 12.33 -0.62 15.69
CA SER A 213 11.80 -1.19 14.45
C SER A 213 11.70 -2.70 14.53
N ARG A 214 10.52 -3.24 14.22
CA ARG A 214 10.25 -4.69 14.23
C ARG A 214 9.43 -5.11 13.01
N ASN A 215 9.70 -6.31 12.49
CA ASN A 215 8.89 -6.96 11.46
C ASN A 215 7.54 -7.37 12.07
N VAL A 216 6.42 -7.02 11.41
CA VAL A 216 5.06 -7.36 11.88
C VAL A 216 4.32 -8.30 10.94
N THR A 217 4.79 -8.52 9.71
CA THR A 217 4.17 -9.51 8.80
C THR A 217 4.86 -10.87 8.86
N ASN A 218 6.19 -10.90 8.91
CA ASN A 218 7.02 -12.10 9.01
C ASN A 218 6.52 -13.28 8.15
N ASN A 219 6.32 -13.02 6.85
CA ASN A 219 5.75 -13.95 5.89
C ASN A 219 6.66 -14.04 4.65
N PRO A 220 6.88 -15.22 4.03
CA PRO A 220 7.73 -15.34 2.84
C PRO A 220 7.16 -14.65 1.58
N ALA A 221 5.91 -14.19 1.63
CA ALA A 221 5.29 -13.43 0.56
C ALA A 221 5.78 -11.99 0.52
N PHE A 222 5.49 -11.29 -0.58
CA PHE A 222 5.62 -9.85 -0.63
C PHE A 222 4.49 -9.20 0.16
N ASP A 223 4.83 -8.39 1.17
CA ASP A 223 3.92 -7.53 1.91
C ASP A 223 4.33 -6.06 1.71
N GLY A 224 3.40 -5.19 1.33
CA GLY A 224 3.72 -3.80 0.99
C GLY A 224 2.54 -2.83 1.07
N TRP A 225 2.83 -1.55 0.82
CA TRP A 225 1.87 -0.44 0.85
C TRP A 225 1.07 -0.35 2.16
N PRO A 226 1.72 -0.29 3.33
CA PRO A 226 0.99 -0.18 4.59
C PRO A 226 0.23 1.14 4.69
N ALA A 227 -0.97 1.08 5.26
CA ALA A 227 -1.80 2.24 5.55
C ALA A 227 -2.51 2.04 6.90
N TRP A 228 -2.27 2.93 7.88
CA TRP A 228 -2.98 2.94 9.14
C TRP A 228 -4.43 3.36 8.94
N SER A 229 -5.35 2.69 9.63
CA SER A 229 -6.72 3.19 9.75
C SER A 229 -6.76 4.47 10.60
N PRO A 230 -7.64 5.45 10.29
CA PRO A 230 -7.77 6.67 11.08
C PRO A 230 -8.09 6.44 12.56
N ASP A 231 -8.77 5.34 12.92
CA ASP A 231 -9.04 4.96 14.33
C ASP A 231 -7.85 4.24 15.01
N GLY A 232 -6.76 3.99 14.28
CA GLY A 232 -5.53 3.38 14.78
C GLY A 232 -5.59 1.88 15.07
N LYS A 233 -6.71 1.20 14.78
CA LYS A 233 -6.87 -0.22 15.12
C LYS A 233 -6.21 -1.15 14.13
N TRP A 234 -6.13 -0.74 12.85
CA TRP A 234 -5.73 -1.59 11.75
C TRP A 234 -4.63 -0.99 10.90
N ILE A 235 -3.81 -1.85 10.32
CA ILE A 235 -2.92 -1.56 9.19
C ILE A 235 -3.45 -2.34 8.00
N ALA A 236 -3.89 -1.63 6.94
CA ALA A 236 -4.17 -2.24 5.66
C ALA A 236 -2.87 -2.41 4.86
N PHE A 237 -2.74 -3.47 4.09
CA PHE A 237 -1.58 -3.72 3.25
C PHE A 237 -1.93 -4.63 2.07
N ALA A 238 -1.11 -4.63 1.03
CA ALA A 238 -1.21 -5.58 -0.06
C ALA A 238 -0.23 -6.74 0.14
N SER A 239 -0.69 -7.95 -0.14
CA SER A 239 0.11 -9.17 -0.01
C SER A 239 -0.20 -10.17 -1.12
N ASN A 240 0.80 -10.90 -1.59
CA ASN A 240 0.62 -12.01 -2.53
C ASN A 240 0.71 -13.40 -1.85
N ARG A 241 0.41 -13.47 -0.55
CA ARG A 241 0.49 -14.70 0.25
C ARG A 241 -0.40 -15.85 -0.23
N GLU A 242 -1.44 -15.55 -0.99
CA GLU A 242 -2.36 -16.52 -1.59
C GLU A 242 -2.32 -16.49 -3.13
N SER A 243 -1.20 -16.14 -3.75
CA SER A 243 -0.90 -16.09 -5.19
C SER A 243 -0.90 -14.69 -5.81
N ALA A 244 -2.04 -14.05 -6.03
CA ALA A 244 -2.12 -12.67 -6.53
C ALA A 244 -2.09 -11.65 -5.36
N TYR A 245 -1.71 -10.42 -5.68
CA TYR A 245 -1.78 -9.35 -4.66
C TYR A 245 -3.22 -9.05 -4.31
N GLN A 246 -3.54 -9.17 -3.02
CA GLN A 246 -4.84 -8.85 -2.47
C GLN A 246 -4.69 -7.94 -1.25
N ILE A 247 -5.78 -7.31 -0.83
CA ILE A 247 -5.78 -6.39 0.31
C ILE A 247 -6.10 -7.14 1.59
N TYR A 248 -5.24 -6.97 2.58
CA TYR A 248 -5.35 -7.52 3.94
C TYR A 248 -5.37 -6.40 4.96
N ILE A 249 -5.86 -6.70 6.15
CA ILE A 249 -5.69 -5.89 7.36
C ILE A 249 -5.07 -6.73 8.47
N MET A 250 -4.36 -6.07 9.38
CA MET A 250 -3.79 -6.63 10.59
C MET A 250 -3.79 -5.60 11.72
N ASP A 251 -3.67 -6.05 12.98
CA ASP A 251 -3.39 -5.13 14.07
C ASP A 251 -1.91 -4.64 14.05
N GLU A 252 -1.58 -3.65 14.85
CA GLU A 252 -0.24 -3.06 14.90
C GLU A 252 0.89 -4.02 15.29
N ASN A 253 0.54 -5.17 15.86
CA ASN A 253 1.48 -6.21 16.27
C ASN A 253 1.67 -7.31 15.23
N GLY A 254 0.92 -7.23 14.11
CA GLY A 254 0.91 -8.24 13.06
C GLY A 254 -0.06 -9.39 13.33
N GLY A 255 -0.89 -9.29 14.37
CA GLY A 255 -1.96 -10.23 14.67
C GLY A 255 -3.24 -9.95 13.88
N ASN A 256 -4.21 -10.87 14.00
CA ASN A 256 -5.55 -10.71 13.41
C ASN A 256 -5.54 -10.43 11.90
N VAL A 257 -4.64 -11.07 11.16
CA VAL A 257 -4.53 -10.91 9.70
C VAL A 257 -5.79 -11.43 9.03
N ARG A 258 -6.45 -10.57 8.23
CA ARG A 258 -7.70 -10.90 7.52
C ARG A 258 -7.67 -10.40 6.09
N LEU A 259 -8.14 -11.22 5.16
CA LEU A 259 -8.36 -10.83 3.76
C LEU A 259 -9.57 -9.88 3.70
N VAL A 260 -9.36 -8.68 3.16
CA VAL A 260 -10.41 -7.66 3.00
C VAL A 260 -11.18 -7.87 1.71
N ALA A 261 -10.46 -7.93 0.60
CA ALA A 261 -11.03 -8.02 -0.73
C ALA A 261 -10.23 -9.01 -1.57
N ASN A 262 -10.94 -9.79 -2.37
CA ASN A 262 -10.38 -10.67 -3.38
C ASN A 262 -10.86 -10.19 -4.75
N THR A 263 -9.93 -9.84 -5.63
CA THR A 263 -10.19 -9.39 -6.99
C THR A 263 -9.52 -10.32 -8.00
N GLU A 264 -10.00 -10.32 -9.24
CA GLU A 264 -9.36 -11.07 -10.33
C GLU A 264 -8.01 -10.47 -10.76
N GLY A 265 -7.69 -9.25 -10.31
CA GLY A 265 -6.47 -8.53 -10.65
C GLY A 265 -5.46 -8.47 -9.51
N ARG A 266 -4.54 -7.53 -9.65
CA ARG A 266 -3.54 -7.18 -8.65
C ARG A 266 -4.02 -5.99 -7.84
N ALA A 267 -4.47 -6.22 -6.61
CA ALA A 267 -4.90 -5.19 -5.68
C ALA A 267 -3.70 -4.63 -4.89
N THR A 268 -3.50 -3.31 -4.93
CA THR A 268 -2.35 -2.62 -4.32
C THR A 268 -2.75 -1.26 -3.75
N ALA A 269 -1.85 -0.63 -3.02
CA ALA A 269 -1.95 0.74 -2.52
C ALA A 269 -3.26 1.04 -1.76
N PRO A 270 -3.61 0.28 -0.71
CA PRO A 270 -4.81 0.53 0.06
C PRO A 270 -4.75 1.88 0.77
N ARG A 271 -5.91 2.56 0.85
CA ARG A 271 -6.13 3.79 1.62
C ARG A 271 -7.47 3.73 2.33
N TRP A 272 -7.53 4.22 3.54
CA TRP A 272 -8.75 4.21 4.36
C TRP A 272 -9.66 5.40 4.07
N SER A 273 -10.96 5.18 4.21
CA SER A 273 -11.92 6.26 4.39
C SER A 273 -11.72 6.94 5.76
N PRO A 274 -12.10 8.21 5.91
CA PRO A 274 -11.95 8.94 7.18
C PRO A 274 -12.65 8.28 8.37
N ASP A 275 -13.73 7.53 8.14
CA ASP A 275 -14.49 6.81 9.17
C ASP A 275 -13.95 5.41 9.49
N SER A 276 -12.83 5.01 8.90
CA SER A 276 -12.19 3.69 9.07
C SER A 276 -13.03 2.48 8.64
N LYS A 277 -14.08 2.69 7.82
CA LYS A 277 -14.99 1.62 7.41
C LYS A 277 -14.77 1.11 6.00
N THR A 278 -14.19 1.92 5.14
CA THR A 278 -13.98 1.58 3.73
C THR A 278 -12.50 1.67 3.38
N ILE A 279 -12.03 0.75 2.57
CA ILE A 279 -10.69 0.77 1.99
C ILE A 279 -10.83 1.00 0.49
N TYR A 280 -10.18 2.03 -0.02
CA TYR A 280 -9.96 2.30 -1.44
C TYR A 280 -8.64 1.67 -1.85
N PHE A 281 -8.57 1.10 -3.04
CA PHE A 281 -7.35 0.49 -3.54
C PHE A 281 -7.31 0.47 -5.07
N THR A 282 -6.13 0.36 -5.62
CA THR A 282 -5.90 0.17 -7.05
C THR A 282 -5.98 -1.30 -7.39
N ASN A 283 -6.71 -1.67 -8.42
CA ASN A 283 -6.73 -3.03 -8.97
C ASN A 283 -6.39 -3.01 -10.46
N CYS A 284 -5.30 -3.70 -10.84
CA CYS A 284 -4.81 -3.78 -12.21
C CYS A 284 -5.02 -5.20 -12.75
N ARG A 285 -5.60 -5.35 -13.96
CA ARG A 285 -5.93 -6.67 -14.52
C ARG A 285 -4.75 -7.38 -15.18
N HIS A 286 -3.93 -6.66 -15.95
CA HIS A 286 -2.90 -7.27 -16.80
C HIS A 286 -1.53 -6.60 -16.70
N SER A 287 -1.39 -5.42 -16.11
CA SER A 287 -0.13 -4.69 -16.03
C SER A 287 0.24 -4.29 -14.60
N ASP A 288 1.51 -4.06 -14.39
CA ASP A 288 2.02 -3.56 -13.12
C ASP A 288 1.91 -2.02 -13.01
N TYR A 289 1.59 -1.33 -14.13
CA TYR A 289 1.66 0.12 -14.23
C TYR A 289 0.60 0.71 -15.16
N GLY A 290 -0.52 1.15 -14.61
CA GLY A 290 -1.36 2.23 -15.11
C GLY A 290 -2.22 2.03 -16.36
N TYR A 291 -1.99 1.01 -17.16
CA TYR A 291 -2.69 0.86 -18.45
C TYR A 291 -4.00 0.09 -18.39
N ASP A 292 -4.31 -0.57 -17.29
CA ASP A 292 -5.56 -1.30 -17.07
C ASP A 292 -5.96 -1.32 -15.59
N CYS A 293 -5.55 -0.29 -14.86
CA CYS A 293 -5.81 -0.13 -13.44
C CYS A 293 -7.06 0.74 -13.21
N GLU A 294 -7.83 0.36 -12.20
CA GLU A 294 -9.01 1.07 -11.75
C GLU A 294 -9.05 1.17 -10.23
N VAL A 295 -9.79 2.14 -9.74
CA VAL A 295 -10.06 2.29 -8.31
C VAL A 295 -11.20 1.39 -7.90
N PHE A 296 -10.96 0.61 -6.87
CA PHE A 296 -11.94 -0.23 -6.20
C PHE A 296 -12.11 0.20 -4.74
N THR A 297 -13.24 -0.20 -4.18
CA THR A 297 -13.54 0.00 -2.76
C THR A 297 -14.04 -1.29 -2.13
N ALA A 298 -13.72 -1.47 -0.86
CA ALA A 298 -14.22 -2.56 -0.02
C ALA A 298 -14.66 -1.99 1.33
N THR A 299 -15.94 -2.15 1.67
CA THR A 299 -16.48 -1.70 2.96
C THR A 299 -16.40 -2.85 3.96
N LEU A 300 -15.77 -2.59 5.09
CA LEU A 300 -15.69 -3.56 6.18
C LEU A 300 -17.06 -3.61 6.89
N ASN A 301 -17.73 -4.73 6.77
CA ASN A 301 -18.93 -4.98 7.55
C ASN A 301 -18.52 -5.28 8.99
N ASP A 302 -19.27 -4.79 9.96
CA ASP A 302 -19.09 -5.03 11.41
C ASP A 302 -19.29 -6.53 11.81
N ALA A 303 -19.06 -7.45 10.91
CA ALA A 303 -19.16 -8.89 11.16
C ALA A 303 -17.90 -9.37 11.86
N GLY A 304 -17.93 -9.37 13.18
CA GLY A 304 -16.98 -10.10 14.02
C GLY A 304 -16.29 -9.29 15.11
N HIS A 305 -17.02 -8.93 16.15
CA HIS A 305 -16.45 -8.79 17.50
C HIS A 305 -16.31 -10.17 18.15
#